data_f1f0d250f1d7afe4b2ef8b70f9101648
#
_entry.id   f1f0d250f1d7afe4b2ef8b70f9101648
#
_cell.length_a   1.000
_cell.length_b   1.000
_cell.length_c   1.000
_cell.angle_alpha   90.00
_cell.angle_beta   90.00
_cell.angle_gamma   90.00
#
_symmetry.space_group_name_H-M   'P 1'
#
loop_
_entity.id
_entity.type
_entity.pdbx_description
1 polymer ?
#
loop_
_entity_poly.entity_id
_entity_poly.type
_entity_poly.pdbx_seq_one_letter_code
_entity_poly.pdbx_strand_id
1 'polypeptide(L)'
;LICTDVAARGLDIKELPCVINMTLPDKEEDYIHRVGRVGRAEVVGLAVSLVASGHREKVWYYDRRKWEGRPLSTKLAELGGCCIWYDEPALLRGVQKRLG
;
A
#
# COMPACT_ATOMS: atom_id res chain seq x y z
N LEU A 1 15.01 -0.35 3.77
CA LEU A 1 14.59 -0.43 2.37
C LEU A 1 13.16 0.06 2.23
N ILE A 2 12.93 0.99 1.32
CA ILE A 2 11.61 1.48 0.95
C ILE A 2 11.34 1.05 -0.47
N CYS A 3 10.20 0.41 -0.72
CA CYS A 3 9.87 -0.09 -2.05
C CYS A 3 8.34 -0.15 -2.28
N THR A 4 7.97 -0.33 -3.53
CA THR A 4 6.58 -0.61 -3.94
C THR A 4 6.35 -2.11 -3.99
N ASP A 5 5.09 -2.55 -4.11
CA ASP A 5 4.76 -3.97 -4.26
C ASP A 5 5.45 -4.59 -5.48
N VAL A 6 5.51 -3.85 -6.58
CA VAL A 6 6.15 -4.33 -7.82
C VAL A 6 7.65 -4.58 -7.60
N ALA A 7 8.33 -3.62 -6.99
CA ALA A 7 9.75 -3.76 -6.67
C ALA A 7 9.99 -4.88 -5.65
N ALA A 8 9.14 -4.96 -4.62
CA ALA A 8 9.27 -5.96 -3.57
C ALA A 8 9.12 -7.40 -4.10
N ARG A 9 8.26 -7.63 -5.08
CA ARG A 9 8.09 -8.95 -5.71
C ARG A 9 9.34 -9.44 -6.44
N GLY A 10 10.14 -8.52 -6.95
CA GLY A 10 11.41 -8.84 -7.60
C GLY A 10 12.56 -9.09 -6.64
N LEU A 11 12.36 -8.81 -5.35
CA LEU A 11 13.38 -8.96 -4.32
C LEU A 11 13.03 -10.17 -3.45
N ASP A 12 13.94 -11.11 -3.34
CA ASP A 12 13.78 -12.28 -2.47
C ASP A 12 14.27 -11.95 -1.05
N ILE A 13 13.59 -11.01 -0.41
CA ILE A 13 13.90 -10.58 0.95
C ILE A 13 12.96 -11.29 1.91
N LYS A 14 13.52 -12.02 2.86
CA LYS A 14 12.79 -12.77 3.89
C LYS A 14 13.44 -12.55 5.26
N GLU A 15 12.79 -13.06 6.28
CA GLU A 15 13.30 -13.02 7.66
C GLU A 15 13.54 -11.59 8.15
N LEU A 16 12.69 -10.67 7.74
CA LEU A 16 12.77 -9.28 8.20
C LEU A 16 12.27 -9.16 9.64
N PRO A 17 12.95 -8.35 10.48
CA PRO A 17 12.47 -8.11 11.84
C PRO A 17 11.19 -7.27 11.86
N CYS A 18 10.99 -6.42 10.87
CA CYS A 18 9.84 -5.53 10.81
C CYS A 18 9.50 -5.17 9.37
N VAL A 19 8.20 -5.08 9.08
CA VAL A 19 7.67 -4.50 7.86
C VAL A 19 6.68 -3.40 8.24
N ILE A 20 6.79 -2.26 7.61
CA ILE A 20 5.89 -1.13 7.81
C ILE A 20 5.13 -0.87 6.52
N ASN A 21 3.81 -1.02 6.57
CA ASN A 21 2.92 -0.69 5.46
C ASN A 21 2.50 0.77 5.58
N MET A 22 2.98 1.61 4.67
CA MET A 22 2.60 3.03 4.64
C MET A 22 1.18 3.23 4.14
N THR A 23 0.69 2.29 3.35
CA THR A 23 -0.65 2.28 2.78
C THR A 23 -1.11 0.84 2.69
N LEU A 24 -2.37 0.58 3.06
CA LEU A 24 -2.92 -0.75 2.86
C LEU A 24 -3.09 -1.05 1.36
N PRO A 25 -2.79 -2.27 0.93
CA PRO A 25 -3.02 -2.66 -0.45
C PRO A 25 -4.51 -2.88 -0.73
N ASP A 26 -4.89 -2.83 -1.99
CA ASP A 26 -6.27 -3.04 -2.43
C ASP A 26 -6.74 -4.48 -2.21
N LYS A 27 -5.80 -5.41 -2.27
CA LYS A 27 -6.08 -6.84 -2.17
C LYS A 27 -5.47 -7.42 -0.91
N GLU A 28 -6.23 -8.27 -0.26
CA GLU A 28 -5.78 -8.95 0.97
C GLU A 28 -4.57 -9.85 0.72
N GLU A 29 -4.48 -10.46 -0.46
CA GLU A 29 -3.32 -11.26 -0.85
C GLU A 29 -2.04 -10.46 -0.87
N ASP A 30 -2.10 -9.23 -1.33
CA ASP A 30 -0.93 -8.36 -1.36
C ASP A 30 -0.47 -8.00 0.05
N TYR A 31 -1.41 -7.83 0.98
CA TYR A 31 -1.08 -7.66 2.40
C TYR A 31 -0.32 -8.87 2.94
N ILE A 32 -0.82 -10.06 2.66
CA ILE A 32 -0.18 -11.31 3.10
C ILE A 32 1.22 -11.44 2.52
N HIS A 33 1.40 -11.09 1.24
CA HIS A 33 2.72 -11.10 0.61
C HIS A 33 3.70 -10.12 1.26
N ARG A 34 3.22 -8.94 1.66
CA ARG A 34 4.05 -7.95 2.35
C ARG A 34 4.50 -8.46 3.72
N VAL A 35 3.56 -8.92 4.53
CA VAL A 35 3.86 -9.36 5.89
C VAL A 35 4.50 -10.74 5.94
N GLY A 36 4.37 -11.55 4.90
CA GLY A 36 5.02 -12.85 4.78
C GLY A 36 6.56 -12.80 4.75
N ARG A 37 7.13 -11.61 4.66
CA ARG A 37 8.58 -11.40 4.73
C ARG A 37 9.09 -11.21 6.15
N VAL A 38 8.19 -11.08 7.11
CA VAL A 38 8.50 -10.78 8.51
C VAL A 38 8.76 -12.06 9.28
N GLY A 39 9.81 -12.03 10.11
CA GLY A 39 10.13 -13.13 10.99
C GLY A 39 10.65 -14.37 10.27
N ARG A 40 10.76 -15.43 11.02
CA ARG A 40 11.14 -16.76 10.54
C ARG A 40 10.55 -17.81 11.48
N ALA A 41 10.69 -19.10 11.19
CA ALA A 41 10.05 -20.20 11.92
C ALA A 41 10.23 -20.13 13.45
N GLU A 42 11.35 -19.61 13.93
CA GLU A 42 11.70 -19.58 15.36
C GLU A 42 11.72 -18.18 15.97
N VAL A 43 11.52 -17.13 15.13
CA VAL A 43 11.65 -15.74 15.58
C VAL A 43 10.43 -14.95 15.09
N VAL A 44 9.70 -14.39 16.04
CA VAL A 44 8.55 -13.53 15.76
C VAL A 44 9.04 -12.19 15.21
N GLY A 45 8.46 -11.75 14.10
CA GLY A 45 8.67 -10.42 13.56
C GLY A 45 7.47 -9.51 13.82
N LEU A 46 7.60 -8.25 13.44
CA LEU A 46 6.57 -7.23 13.63
C LEU A 46 6.13 -6.67 12.28
N ALA A 47 4.82 -6.63 12.06
CA ALA A 47 4.23 -5.92 10.93
C ALA A 47 3.38 -4.76 11.45
N VAL A 48 3.69 -3.56 10.99
CA VAL A 48 3.00 -2.33 11.38
C VAL A 48 2.32 -1.75 10.14
N SER A 49 1.07 -1.36 10.27
CA SER A 49 0.35 -0.71 9.18
C SER A 49 -0.18 0.64 9.62
N LEU A 50 0.07 1.65 8.82
CA LEU A 50 -0.51 2.97 9.01
C LEU A 50 -1.85 3.01 8.27
N VAL A 51 -2.91 3.28 9.01
CA VAL A 51 -4.28 3.24 8.48
C VAL A 51 -4.95 4.58 8.69
N ALA A 52 -5.46 5.18 7.63
CA ALA A 52 -6.26 6.40 7.74
C ALA A 52 -7.59 6.09 8.42
N SER A 53 -8.04 6.99 9.30
CA SER A 53 -9.27 6.78 10.09
C SER A 53 -10.56 6.93 9.29
N GLY A 54 -10.49 7.35 8.03
CA GLY A 54 -11.64 7.52 7.15
C GLY A 54 -11.26 7.34 5.69
N HIS A 55 -12.14 7.78 4.82
CA HIS A 55 -11.81 7.82 3.40
C HIS A 55 -10.66 8.79 3.17
N ARG A 56 -9.72 8.36 2.38
CA ARG A 56 -8.66 9.24 1.96
C ARG A 56 -8.46 9.18 0.46
N GLU A 57 -8.02 10.29 -0.06
CA GLU A 57 -7.64 10.41 -1.44
C GLU A 57 -6.24 9.86 -1.66
N LYS A 58 -6.09 9.07 -2.70
CA LYS A 58 -4.79 8.59 -3.13
C LYS A 58 -4.56 9.00 -4.58
N VAL A 59 -3.60 9.88 -4.75
CA VAL A 59 -3.10 10.20 -6.08
C VAL A 59 -2.04 9.19 -6.43
N TRP A 60 -2.23 8.41 -7.46
CA TRP A 60 -1.38 7.26 -7.62
C TRP A 60 -0.94 6.92 -9.04
N TYR A 61 -1.45 7.63 -10.02
CA TYR A 61 -0.90 7.52 -11.36
C TYR A 61 -1.17 8.76 -12.19
N TYR A 62 -0.40 8.88 -13.25
CA TYR A 62 -0.50 9.93 -14.23
C TYR A 62 -1.15 9.39 -15.50
N ASP A 63 -2.33 9.88 -15.82
CA ASP A 63 -3.03 9.54 -17.05
C ASP A 63 -2.73 10.59 -18.11
N ARG A 64 -1.92 10.22 -19.08
CA ARG A 64 -1.53 11.09 -20.18
C ARG A 64 -2.71 11.72 -20.91
N ARG A 65 -3.80 10.98 -21.08
CA ARG A 65 -4.98 11.48 -21.81
C ARG A 65 -5.66 12.63 -21.06
N LYS A 66 -5.73 12.53 -19.75
CA LYS A 66 -6.32 13.56 -18.91
C LYS A 66 -5.37 14.71 -18.60
N TRP A 67 -4.08 14.44 -18.66
CA TRP A 67 -3.05 15.36 -18.20
C TRP A 67 -2.20 15.94 -19.32
N GLU A 68 -2.56 15.68 -20.57
CA GLU A 68 -1.82 16.14 -21.74
C GLU A 68 -1.61 17.66 -21.71
N GLY A 69 -0.36 18.07 -21.93
CA GLY A 69 0.02 19.47 -21.95
C GLY A 69 0.09 20.17 -20.60
N ARG A 70 -0.13 19.45 -19.49
CA ARG A 70 -0.03 20.00 -18.13
C ARG A 70 1.24 19.56 -17.43
N PRO A 71 1.87 20.42 -16.61
CA PRO A 71 3.02 20.01 -15.81
C PRO A 71 2.59 19.01 -14.72
N LEU A 72 3.49 18.13 -14.33
CA LEU A 72 3.26 17.25 -13.20
C LEU A 72 3.10 18.07 -11.92
N SER A 73 2.11 17.70 -11.11
CA SER A 73 1.80 18.40 -9.88
C SER A 73 1.42 17.42 -8.79
N THR A 74 1.80 17.74 -7.56
CA THR A 74 1.33 17.01 -6.37
C THR A 74 -0.13 17.31 -6.02
N LYS A 75 -0.71 18.35 -6.67
CA LYS A 75 -2.10 18.77 -6.48
C LYS A 75 -3.04 18.17 -7.52
N LEU A 76 -2.77 16.96 -7.97
CA LEU A 76 -3.55 16.30 -9.02
C LEU A 76 -5.03 16.21 -8.68
N ALA A 77 -5.37 15.96 -7.42
CA ALA A 77 -6.74 15.89 -6.96
C ALA A 77 -7.48 17.22 -7.11
N GLU A 78 -6.87 18.29 -6.64
CA GLU A 78 -7.44 19.64 -6.70
C GLU A 78 -7.61 20.11 -8.15
N LEU A 79 -6.72 19.68 -9.04
CA LEU A 79 -6.71 20.03 -10.44
C LEU A 79 -7.54 19.09 -11.32
N GLY A 80 -8.29 18.15 -10.72
CA GLY A 80 -9.07 17.18 -11.45
C GLY A 80 -8.26 16.09 -12.11
N GLY A 81 -7.11 15.73 -11.53
CA GLY A 81 -6.22 14.71 -12.02
C GLY A 81 -6.61 13.29 -11.63
N CYS A 82 -5.65 12.40 -11.70
CA CYS A 82 -5.85 10.97 -11.51
C CYS A 82 -5.74 10.60 -10.04
N CYS A 83 -6.86 10.45 -9.38
CA CYS A 83 -6.92 10.00 -8.01
C CYS A 83 -8.05 9.01 -7.81
N ILE A 84 -7.93 8.22 -6.78
CA ILE A 84 -9.00 7.35 -6.30
C ILE A 84 -9.17 7.54 -4.80
N TRP A 85 -10.35 7.20 -4.32
CA TRP A 85 -10.66 7.24 -2.90
C TRP A 85 -10.44 5.87 -2.29
N TYR A 86 -9.77 5.83 -1.15
CA TYR A 86 -9.57 4.63 -0.38
C TYR A 86 -10.34 4.69 0.93
N ASP A 87 -11.07 3.62 1.21
CA ASP A 87 -11.62 3.34 2.54
C ASP A 87 -10.65 2.37 3.23
N GLU A 88 -9.61 2.88 3.84
CA GLU A 88 -8.63 2.03 4.52
C GLU A 88 -9.21 1.27 5.72
N PRO A 89 -10.14 1.82 6.51
CA PRO A 89 -10.82 1.03 7.54
C PRO A 89 -11.52 -0.22 7.01
N ALA A 90 -12.16 -0.12 5.84
CA ALA A 90 -12.78 -1.29 5.20
C ALA A 90 -11.75 -2.30 4.74
N LEU A 91 -10.64 -1.85 4.16
CA LEU A 91 -9.53 -2.71 3.76
C LEU A 91 -8.94 -3.44 4.97
N LEU A 92 -8.77 -2.72 6.07
CA LEU A 92 -8.27 -3.31 7.33
C LEU A 92 -9.21 -4.39 7.85
N ARG A 93 -10.53 -4.14 7.83
CA ARG A 93 -11.53 -5.14 8.24
C ARG A 93 -11.44 -6.41 7.39
N GLY A 94 -11.25 -6.25 6.09
CA GLY A 94 -11.05 -7.39 5.18
C GLY A 94 -9.83 -8.22 5.54
N VAL A 95 -8.72 -7.58 5.81
CA VAL A 95 -7.48 -8.24 6.25
C VAL A 95 -7.69 -8.96 7.58
N GLN A 96 -8.29 -8.29 8.56
CA GLN A 96 -8.56 -8.86 9.88
C GLN A 96 -9.45 -10.10 9.79
N LYS A 97 -10.49 -10.03 8.96
CA LYS A 97 -11.38 -11.16 8.73
C LYS A 97 -10.65 -12.37 8.12
N ARG A 98 -9.74 -12.12 7.19
CA ARG A 98 -8.96 -13.18 6.54
C ARG A 98 -7.95 -13.82 7.48
N LEU A 99 -7.35 -13.04 8.36
CA LEU A 99 -6.37 -13.55 9.32
C LEU A 99 -7.01 -14.24 10.53
N GLY A 100 -8.29 -14.10 10.70
CA GLY A 100 -9.03 -14.67 11.82
C GLY A 100 -9.04 -13.75 12.99
#